data_5e8c2ce63a447da60e3740131426ed48
#
_entry.id   5e8c2ce63a447da60e3740131426ed48
#
_cell.length_a   1.000
_cell.length_b   1.000
_cell.length_c   1.000
_cell.angle_alpha   90.00
_cell.angle_beta   90.00
_cell.angle_gamma   90.00
#
_symmetry.space_group_name_H-M   'P 1'
#
loop_
_entity.id
_entity.type
_entity.pdbx_description
1 polymer ?
#
loop_
_entity_poly.entity_id
_entity_poly.type
_entity_poly.pdbx_seq_one_letter_code
_entity_poly.pdbx_strand_id
1 'polypeptide(L)'
;MKTTDVLIIGGSAAGMVAAVTGKSSWSDKSFTLVKKQKDVMVPCGIPYIFGTLDSSQLNIMPVDNMMAKAGVESLVDEVIAIDKQAKTATLKEGGIIGYDKLVIATGSRPVLPKWLRGADLDNVFVIPKDKTYLDDMKEKINGLKKVVVIGAGFIGVEFSDELIKSGHEVTLVEKESCILYSAFDDEVAARIGDIPTVRGVKIITGNGISEVTGSGKAEKVKLENGDTLEADAVILSMGYRPNSELAADAGIFIDESGFIAVDEYMRTHDKDIFAIGDCAQKRDFVTRKRVPTMLASTACAEARVAGMNLFNIHVVKTFSGTIGIYSTAIGEYGFGTAGLTER
;
A
#
# COMPACT_ATOMS: atom_id res chain seq x y z
N MET A 1 16.32 -26.45 -11.88
CA MET A 1 15.94 -25.51 -10.81
C MET A 1 16.93 -24.36 -10.87
N LYS A 2 16.45 -23.13 -10.98
CA LYS A 2 17.27 -21.92 -10.90
C LYS A 2 17.67 -21.66 -9.45
N THR A 3 18.84 -21.09 -9.20
CA THR A 3 19.30 -20.72 -7.85
C THR A 3 19.80 -19.28 -7.82
N THR A 4 19.66 -18.62 -6.70
CA THR A 4 20.22 -17.28 -6.42
C THR A 4 20.65 -17.22 -4.95
N ASP A 5 21.67 -16.43 -4.62
CA ASP A 5 22.05 -16.25 -3.21
C ASP A 5 20.94 -15.49 -2.44
N VAL A 6 20.34 -14.47 -3.08
CA VAL A 6 19.27 -13.68 -2.45
C VAL A 6 18.06 -13.60 -3.39
N LEU A 7 16.93 -14.09 -2.89
CA LEU A 7 15.63 -13.94 -3.54
C LEU A 7 14.82 -12.84 -2.85
N ILE A 8 14.31 -11.89 -3.62
CA ILE A 8 13.46 -10.81 -3.12
C ILE A 8 12.08 -10.92 -3.76
N ILE A 9 11.03 -11.03 -2.95
CA ILE A 9 9.64 -11.15 -3.39
C ILE A 9 8.95 -9.80 -3.26
N GLY A 10 8.69 -9.13 -4.36
CA GLY A 10 8.03 -7.83 -4.44
C GLY A 10 8.90 -6.76 -5.07
N GLY A 11 8.38 -6.07 -6.08
CA GLY A 11 9.11 -5.10 -6.91
C GLY A 11 8.82 -3.63 -6.61
N SER A 12 8.11 -3.30 -5.53
CA SER A 12 7.85 -1.92 -5.14
C SER A 12 9.03 -1.34 -4.34
N ALA A 13 8.87 -0.15 -3.76
CA ALA A 13 9.94 0.61 -3.11
C ALA A 13 10.80 -0.21 -2.12
N ALA A 14 10.17 -1.02 -1.26
CA ALA A 14 10.89 -1.87 -0.30
C ALA A 14 11.83 -2.87 -1.01
N GLY A 15 11.28 -3.69 -1.91
CA GLY A 15 12.05 -4.73 -2.61
C GLY A 15 13.16 -4.14 -3.47
N MET A 16 12.90 -3.05 -4.21
CA MET A 16 13.92 -2.37 -5.01
C MET A 16 15.08 -1.85 -4.16
N VAL A 17 14.76 -1.15 -3.05
CA VAL A 17 15.80 -0.60 -2.17
C VAL A 17 16.59 -1.72 -1.50
N ALA A 18 15.94 -2.81 -1.08
CA ALA A 18 16.63 -3.98 -0.53
C ALA A 18 17.57 -4.62 -1.56
N ALA A 19 17.12 -4.75 -2.81
CA ALA A 19 17.91 -5.32 -3.89
C ALA A 19 19.17 -4.49 -4.18
N VAL A 20 18.99 -3.18 -4.39
CA VAL A 20 20.10 -2.26 -4.68
C VAL A 20 21.08 -2.18 -3.50
N THR A 21 20.57 -2.02 -2.27
CA THR A 21 21.40 -1.93 -1.07
C THR A 21 22.12 -3.25 -0.80
N GLY A 22 21.40 -4.37 -0.92
CA GLY A 22 21.97 -5.69 -0.73
C GLY A 22 23.08 -5.99 -1.75
N LYS A 23 22.82 -5.75 -3.04
CA LYS A 23 23.83 -5.97 -4.09
C LYS A 23 25.06 -5.08 -3.93
N SER A 24 24.87 -3.84 -3.48
CA SER A 24 25.99 -2.95 -3.15
C SER A 24 26.83 -3.44 -1.96
N SER A 25 26.20 -4.02 -0.93
CA SER A 25 26.87 -4.51 0.27
C SER A 25 27.51 -5.90 0.07
N TRP A 26 26.94 -6.71 -0.82
CA TRP A 26 27.29 -8.11 -1.08
C TRP A 26 27.52 -8.30 -2.60
N SER A 27 28.52 -7.63 -3.14
CA SER A 27 28.76 -7.52 -4.59
C SER A 27 29.09 -8.86 -5.28
N ASP A 28 29.63 -9.82 -4.53
CA ASP A 28 29.93 -11.19 -4.97
C ASP A 28 28.71 -12.11 -5.04
N LYS A 29 27.60 -11.70 -4.42
CA LYS A 29 26.35 -12.47 -4.35
C LYS A 29 25.41 -12.19 -5.52
N SER A 30 24.70 -13.23 -5.93
CA SER A 30 23.62 -13.12 -6.92
C SER A 30 22.31 -12.68 -6.27
N PHE A 31 21.60 -11.78 -6.94
CA PHE A 31 20.31 -11.26 -6.49
C PHE A 31 19.26 -11.43 -7.58
N THR A 32 18.10 -11.98 -7.21
CA THR A 32 16.93 -12.07 -8.07
C THR A 32 15.73 -11.41 -7.38
N LEU A 33 15.12 -10.44 -8.05
CA LEU A 33 13.88 -9.78 -7.62
C LEU A 33 12.74 -10.33 -8.45
N VAL A 34 11.71 -10.88 -7.79
CA VAL A 34 10.48 -11.34 -8.44
C VAL A 34 9.37 -10.34 -8.17
N LYS A 35 8.77 -9.82 -9.24
CA LYS A 35 7.63 -8.89 -9.18
C LYS A 35 6.44 -9.46 -9.93
N LYS A 36 5.25 -9.41 -9.29
CA LYS A 36 4.02 -9.94 -9.88
C LYS A 36 3.60 -9.20 -11.14
N GLN A 37 3.83 -7.89 -11.20
CA GLN A 37 3.39 -7.04 -12.28
C GLN A 37 4.58 -6.52 -13.09
N LYS A 38 4.41 -6.44 -14.41
CA LYS A 38 5.40 -5.83 -15.31
C LYS A 38 5.59 -4.35 -14.95
N ASP A 39 4.49 -3.62 -14.87
CA ASP A 39 4.46 -2.19 -14.59
C ASP A 39 4.21 -1.95 -13.10
N VAL A 40 5.22 -1.51 -12.37
CA VAL A 40 5.14 -1.23 -10.94
C VAL A 40 4.83 0.26 -10.74
N MET A 41 3.70 0.56 -10.12
CA MET A 41 3.27 1.94 -9.89
C MET A 41 3.97 2.58 -8.69
N VAL A 42 4.11 3.90 -8.72
CA VAL A 42 4.42 4.71 -7.53
C VAL A 42 3.15 4.78 -6.68
N PRO A 43 3.10 4.17 -5.48
CA PRO A 43 1.86 4.09 -4.71
C PRO A 43 1.25 5.45 -4.37
N CYS A 44 2.08 6.42 -3.97
CA CYS A 44 1.64 7.77 -3.63
C CYS A 44 1.15 8.58 -4.86
N GLY A 45 1.45 8.13 -6.08
CA GLY A 45 1.01 8.75 -7.32
C GLY A 45 -0.32 8.22 -7.85
N ILE A 46 -0.88 7.17 -7.23
CA ILE A 46 -2.11 6.52 -7.74
C ILE A 46 -3.30 7.47 -7.82
N PRO A 47 -3.64 8.29 -6.82
CA PRO A 47 -4.75 9.22 -6.93
C PRO A 47 -4.63 10.17 -8.12
N TYR A 48 -3.43 10.65 -8.41
CA TYR A 48 -3.17 11.65 -9.46
C TYR A 48 -3.45 11.15 -10.88
N ILE A 49 -3.53 9.84 -11.11
CA ILE A 49 -3.91 9.30 -12.44
C ILE A 49 -5.38 9.55 -12.77
N PHE A 50 -6.20 9.91 -11.77
CA PHE A 50 -7.64 10.16 -11.95
C PHE A 50 -7.99 11.63 -12.24
N GLY A 51 -7.03 12.54 -12.20
CA GLY A 51 -7.27 13.96 -12.45
C GLY A 51 -6.06 14.69 -13.03
N THR A 52 -4.93 14.66 -12.33
CA THR A 52 -3.74 15.46 -12.67
C THR A 52 -2.89 14.85 -13.78
N LEU A 53 -2.75 13.51 -13.81
CA LEU A 53 -1.93 12.84 -14.82
C LEU A 53 -2.78 12.40 -16.02
N ASP A 54 -2.32 12.70 -17.21
CA ASP A 54 -2.99 12.31 -18.46
C ASP A 54 -3.06 10.79 -18.62
N SER A 55 -2.02 10.08 -18.15
CA SER A 55 -1.89 8.63 -18.28
C SER A 55 -1.26 8.01 -17.02
N SER A 56 -1.74 6.81 -16.65
CA SER A 56 -1.14 5.98 -15.62
C SER A 56 0.31 5.60 -15.93
N GLN A 57 0.71 5.64 -17.20
CA GLN A 57 2.08 5.38 -17.63
C GLN A 57 3.08 6.37 -17.01
N LEU A 58 2.63 7.60 -16.71
CA LEU A 58 3.47 8.62 -16.03
C LEU A 58 3.72 8.31 -14.56
N ASN A 59 3.00 7.33 -14.00
CA ASN A 59 3.13 6.90 -12.60
C ASN A 59 3.88 5.55 -12.45
N ILE A 60 4.70 5.15 -13.42
CA ILE A 60 5.44 3.88 -13.40
C ILE A 60 6.87 4.07 -12.91
N MET A 61 7.27 3.22 -11.97
CA MET A 61 8.66 3.12 -11.52
C MET A 61 9.51 2.35 -12.54
N PRO A 62 10.70 2.82 -12.91
CA PRO A 62 11.57 2.14 -13.87
C PRO A 62 12.36 0.98 -13.22
N VAL A 63 11.63 0.01 -12.62
CA VAL A 63 12.22 -1.08 -11.82
C VAL A 63 13.26 -1.87 -12.59
N ASP A 64 12.92 -2.33 -13.80
CA ASP A 64 13.82 -3.18 -14.58
C ASP A 64 15.13 -2.46 -14.94
N ASN A 65 15.05 -1.17 -15.28
CA ASN A 65 16.24 -0.35 -15.53
C ASN A 65 17.10 -0.16 -14.26
N MET A 66 16.47 0.02 -13.11
CA MET A 66 17.18 0.16 -11.83
C MET A 66 17.85 -1.16 -11.43
N MET A 67 17.16 -2.28 -11.56
CA MET A 67 17.70 -3.61 -11.27
C MET A 67 18.87 -3.95 -12.19
N ALA A 68 18.73 -3.72 -13.49
CA ALA A 68 19.81 -3.97 -14.46
C ALA A 68 21.07 -3.14 -14.15
N LYS A 69 20.92 -1.84 -13.82
CA LYS A 69 22.04 -0.98 -13.41
C LYS A 69 22.70 -1.45 -12.11
N ALA A 70 21.96 -2.03 -11.21
CA ALA A 70 22.47 -2.58 -9.94
C ALA A 70 23.09 -3.98 -10.10
N GLY A 71 22.95 -4.64 -11.24
CA GLY A 71 23.38 -6.04 -11.42
C GLY A 71 22.47 -7.03 -10.68
N VAL A 72 21.19 -6.72 -10.57
CA VAL A 72 20.14 -7.55 -9.99
C VAL A 72 19.26 -8.08 -11.11
N GLU A 73 18.99 -9.38 -11.12
CA GLU A 73 18.06 -9.97 -12.06
C GLU A 73 16.61 -9.64 -11.64
N SER A 74 15.78 -9.20 -12.60
CA SER A 74 14.37 -8.91 -12.41
C SER A 74 13.52 -9.91 -13.19
N LEU A 75 12.57 -10.56 -12.50
CA LEU A 75 11.61 -11.50 -13.09
C LEU A 75 10.20 -11.01 -12.88
N VAL A 76 9.38 -11.11 -13.93
CA VAL A 76 7.93 -10.86 -13.84
C VAL A 76 7.24 -12.20 -13.67
N ASP A 77 6.87 -12.53 -12.44
CA ASP A 77 6.13 -13.73 -12.08
C ASP A 77 5.52 -13.56 -10.67
N GLU A 78 4.64 -14.46 -10.28
CA GLU A 78 4.05 -14.50 -8.94
C GLU A 78 4.64 -15.65 -8.14
N VAL A 79 5.21 -15.37 -6.97
CA VAL A 79 5.59 -16.40 -6.01
C VAL A 79 4.32 -16.88 -5.30
N ILE A 80 4.01 -18.16 -5.45
CA ILE A 80 2.79 -18.80 -4.91
C ILE A 80 3.02 -19.69 -3.70
N ALA A 81 4.25 -20.13 -3.47
CA ALA A 81 4.61 -20.93 -2.29
C ALA A 81 6.08 -20.73 -1.91
N ILE A 82 6.38 -20.90 -0.63
CA ILE A 82 7.73 -20.91 -0.06
C ILE A 82 7.91 -22.19 0.75
N ASP A 83 8.94 -22.98 0.43
CA ASP A 83 9.44 -24.03 1.29
C ASP A 83 10.71 -23.55 1.99
N LYS A 84 10.57 -23.19 3.27
CA LYS A 84 11.69 -22.64 4.05
C LYS A 84 12.72 -23.70 4.44
N GLN A 85 12.34 -24.99 4.47
CA GLN A 85 13.26 -26.09 4.79
C GLN A 85 14.15 -26.43 3.58
N ALA A 86 13.52 -26.55 2.41
CA ALA A 86 14.23 -26.75 1.14
C ALA A 86 14.89 -25.46 0.62
N LYS A 87 14.56 -24.30 1.20
CA LYS A 87 14.98 -22.97 0.73
C LYS A 87 14.61 -22.74 -0.73
N THR A 88 13.36 -22.96 -1.07
CA THR A 88 12.82 -22.80 -2.42
C THR A 88 11.55 -21.95 -2.43
N ALA A 89 11.34 -21.24 -3.53
CA ALA A 89 10.13 -20.51 -3.82
C ALA A 89 9.55 -21.01 -5.15
N THR A 90 8.27 -21.32 -5.17
CA THR A 90 7.54 -21.75 -6.36
C THR A 90 6.95 -20.53 -7.06
N LEU A 91 7.24 -20.39 -8.33
CA LEU A 91 6.65 -19.41 -9.22
C LEU A 91 5.40 -19.96 -9.89
N LYS A 92 4.47 -19.09 -10.20
CA LYS A 92 3.22 -19.44 -10.86
C LYS A 92 3.45 -19.99 -12.27
N GLU A 93 4.31 -19.33 -13.04
CA GLU A 93 4.58 -19.67 -14.44
C GLU A 93 6.01 -20.26 -14.64
N GLY A 94 6.97 -19.82 -13.85
CA GLY A 94 8.41 -20.05 -14.06
C GLY A 94 9.05 -21.20 -13.28
N GLY A 95 8.29 -22.04 -12.57
CA GLY A 95 8.81 -23.20 -11.84
C GLY A 95 9.36 -22.85 -10.45
N ILE A 96 10.57 -23.33 -10.09
CA ILE A 96 11.11 -23.24 -8.72
C ILE A 96 12.45 -22.50 -8.72
N ILE A 97 12.63 -21.58 -7.77
CA ILE A 97 13.89 -20.87 -7.50
C ILE A 97 14.40 -21.28 -6.11
N GLY A 98 15.64 -21.75 -6.05
CA GLY A 98 16.37 -21.97 -4.79
C GLY A 98 17.05 -20.68 -4.33
N TYR A 99 17.20 -20.48 -3.01
CA TYR A 99 17.82 -19.29 -2.44
C TYR A 99 18.63 -19.62 -1.16
N ASP A 100 19.62 -18.80 -0.84
CA ASP A 100 20.29 -18.83 0.47
C ASP A 100 19.58 -17.92 1.45
N LYS A 101 19.20 -16.72 1.00
CA LYS A 101 18.47 -15.71 1.78
C LYS A 101 17.20 -15.28 1.05
N LEU A 102 16.13 -15.05 1.81
CA LEU A 102 14.84 -14.61 1.31
C LEU A 102 14.46 -13.27 1.92
N VAL A 103 14.00 -12.34 1.08
CA VAL A 103 13.42 -11.06 1.53
C VAL A 103 11.97 -11.01 1.06
N ILE A 104 11.04 -10.99 2.00
CA ILE A 104 9.61 -10.87 1.74
C ILE A 104 9.23 -9.38 1.76
N ALA A 105 8.87 -8.83 0.61
CA ALA A 105 8.48 -7.44 0.40
C ALA A 105 7.12 -7.36 -0.35
N THR A 106 6.19 -8.23 0.03
CA THR A 106 4.89 -8.44 -0.64
C THR A 106 3.90 -7.28 -0.48
N GLY A 107 4.22 -6.33 0.41
CA GLY A 107 3.46 -5.09 0.58
C GLY A 107 2.08 -5.29 1.20
N SER A 108 1.10 -4.54 0.71
CA SER A 108 -0.26 -4.49 1.24
C SER A 108 -1.30 -4.42 0.12
N ARG A 109 -2.55 -4.75 0.47
CA ARG A 109 -3.72 -4.63 -0.40
C ARG A 109 -4.85 -3.86 0.28
N PRO A 110 -5.76 -3.24 -0.50
CA PRO A 110 -6.91 -2.56 0.05
C PRO A 110 -7.83 -3.53 0.80
N VAL A 111 -8.50 -3.00 1.82
CA VAL A 111 -9.53 -3.74 2.55
C VAL A 111 -10.82 -3.72 1.74
N LEU A 112 -11.34 -4.90 1.44
CA LEU A 112 -12.72 -5.10 0.99
C LEU A 112 -13.50 -5.70 2.15
N PRO A 113 -14.41 -4.93 2.80
CA PRO A 113 -15.11 -5.40 4.00
C PRO A 113 -16.08 -6.52 3.66
N LYS A 114 -15.91 -7.69 4.27
CA LYS A 114 -16.81 -8.84 4.05
C LYS A 114 -18.24 -8.62 4.54
N TRP A 115 -18.43 -7.67 5.47
CA TRP A 115 -19.74 -7.32 6.01
C TRP A 115 -20.52 -6.36 5.12
N LEU A 116 -19.84 -5.65 4.20
CA LEU A 116 -20.48 -4.65 3.35
C LEU A 116 -21.30 -5.33 2.24
N ARG A 117 -22.61 -5.29 2.37
CA ARG A 117 -23.51 -5.76 1.30
C ARG A 117 -23.38 -4.86 0.08
N GLY A 118 -23.35 -5.48 -1.11
CA GLY A 118 -23.19 -4.78 -2.38
C GLY A 118 -21.77 -4.32 -2.68
N ALA A 119 -20.77 -4.77 -1.91
CA ALA A 119 -19.35 -4.51 -2.23
C ALA A 119 -18.89 -5.21 -3.51
N ASP A 120 -19.66 -6.16 -4.00
CA ASP A 120 -19.46 -6.96 -5.23
C ASP A 120 -20.25 -6.43 -6.44
N LEU A 121 -21.03 -5.36 -6.28
CA LEU A 121 -21.73 -4.72 -7.39
C LEU A 121 -20.73 -4.07 -8.35
N ASP A 122 -21.10 -4.02 -9.64
CA ASP A 122 -20.36 -3.23 -10.62
C ASP A 122 -20.29 -1.76 -10.18
N ASN A 123 -19.20 -1.09 -10.53
CA ASN A 123 -18.88 0.28 -10.13
C ASN A 123 -18.64 0.49 -8.62
N VAL A 124 -18.39 -0.59 -7.85
CA VAL A 124 -17.80 -0.53 -6.51
C VAL A 124 -16.33 -0.89 -6.62
N PHE A 125 -15.46 0.03 -6.28
CA PHE A 125 -14.03 -0.08 -6.48
C PHE A 125 -13.26 -0.01 -5.16
N VAL A 126 -12.13 -0.70 -5.10
CA VAL A 126 -11.04 -0.49 -4.14
C VAL A 126 -9.85 0.13 -4.87
N ILE A 127 -8.79 0.51 -4.16
CA ILE A 127 -7.62 1.17 -4.76
C ILE A 127 -6.39 0.27 -4.61
N PRO A 128 -6.21 -0.76 -5.47
CA PRO A 128 -5.03 -1.61 -5.44
C PRO A 128 -3.84 -0.93 -6.11
N LYS A 129 -2.63 -1.45 -5.85
CA LYS A 129 -1.40 -1.03 -6.52
C LYS A 129 -1.23 -1.80 -7.84
N ASP A 130 -2.26 -1.82 -8.69
CA ASP A 130 -2.36 -2.59 -9.92
C ASP A 130 -2.76 -1.71 -11.09
N LYS A 131 -1.83 -1.50 -12.03
CA LYS A 131 -2.04 -0.61 -13.19
C LYS A 131 -3.24 -1.02 -14.03
N THR A 132 -3.33 -2.30 -14.36
CA THR A 132 -4.40 -2.81 -15.25
C THR A 132 -5.77 -2.59 -14.63
N TYR A 133 -5.93 -2.89 -13.34
CA TYR A 133 -7.16 -2.62 -12.61
C TYR A 133 -7.50 -1.13 -12.56
N LEU A 134 -6.50 -0.29 -12.29
CA LEU A 134 -6.71 1.17 -12.16
C LEU A 134 -7.02 1.83 -13.50
N ASP A 135 -6.47 1.33 -14.60
CA ASP A 135 -6.82 1.78 -15.95
C ASP A 135 -8.27 1.41 -16.29
N ASP A 136 -8.71 0.18 -16.02
CA ASP A 136 -10.09 -0.27 -16.17
C ASP A 136 -11.05 0.55 -15.27
N MET A 137 -10.67 0.78 -14.01
CA MET A 137 -11.43 1.63 -13.10
C MET A 137 -11.56 3.06 -13.63
N LYS A 138 -10.47 3.65 -14.13
CA LYS A 138 -10.50 5.01 -14.71
C LYS A 138 -11.45 5.07 -15.92
N GLU A 139 -11.40 4.07 -16.80
CA GLU A 139 -12.29 3.98 -17.96
C GLU A 139 -13.75 3.83 -17.53
N LYS A 140 -14.06 2.97 -16.57
CA LYS A 140 -15.41 2.76 -16.05
C LYS A 140 -16.00 3.99 -15.34
N ILE A 141 -15.19 4.74 -14.62
CA ILE A 141 -15.62 5.96 -13.93
C ILE A 141 -15.82 7.12 -14.94
N ASN A 142 -15.08 7.11 -16.04
CA ASN A 142 -15.18 8.16 -17.04
C ASN A 142 -16.63 8.31 -17.56
N GLY A 143 -17.17 9.53 -17.49
CA GLY A 143 -18.56 9.83 -17.87
C GLY A 143 -19.61 9.55 -16.81
N LEU A 144 -19.26 8.94 -15.67
CA LEU A 144 -20.13 8.88 -14.50
C LEU A 144 -20.12 10.22 -13.77
N LYS A 145 -21.23 10.57 -13.14
CA LYS A 145 -21.37 11.90 -12.54
C LYS A 145 -21.16 11.89 -11.04
N LYS A 146 -21.89 11.05 -10.32
CA LYS A 146 -21.94 11.01 -8.86
C LYS A 146 -21.02 9.92 -8.31
N VAL A 147 -19.92 10.31 -7.69
CA VAL A 147 -18.97 9.38 -7.08
C VAL A 147 -18.99 9.55 -5.56
N VAL A 148 -19.23 8.43 -4.85
CA VAL A 148 -19.17 8.40 -3.40
C VAL A 148 -17.86 7.73 -2.98
N VAL A 149 -17.03 8.44 -2.22
CA VAL A 149 -15.77 7.94 -1.65
C VAL A 149 -16.00 7.64 -0.17
N ILE A 150 -15.67 6.42 0.25
CA ILE A 150 -15.85 5.95 1.63
C ILE A 150 -14.49 5.83 2.32
N GLY A 151 -14.33 6.59 3.42
CA GLY A 151 -13.09 6.72 4.19
C GLY A 151 -12.29 7.96 3.77
N ALA A 152 -12.13 8.89 4.71
CA ALA A 152 -11.45 10.16 4.50
C ALA A 152 -10.04 10.18 5.12
N GLY A 153 -9.30 9.07 5.01
CA GLY A 153 -7.85 9.04 5.16
C GLY A 153 -7.16 9.72 3.96
N PHE A 154 -5.82 9.75 3.93
CA PHE A 154 -5.05 10.41 2.85
C PHE A 154 -5.52 10.02 1.45
N ILE A 155 -5.68 8.71 1.20
CA ILE A 155 -6.07 8.20 -0.12
C ILE A 155 -7.46 8.71 -0.51
N GLY A 156 -8.46 8.63 0.39
CA GLY A 156 -9.81 9.08 0.09
C GLY A 156 -9.90 10.58 -0.18
N VAL A 157 -9.15 11.38 0.58
CA VAL A 157 -9.08 12.83 0.40
C VAL A 157 -8.41 13.18 -0.92
N GLU A 158 -7.26 12.57 -1.25
CA GLU A 158 -6.53 12.78 -2.50
C GLU A 158 -7.37 12.33 -3.72
N PHE A 159 -8.03 11.18 -3.62
CA PHE A 159 -8.94 10.71 -4.68
C PHE A 159 -10.10 11.68 -4.90
N SER A 160 -10.68 12.20 -3.82
CA SER A 160 -11.79 13.17 -3.91
C SER A 160 -11.35 14.46 -4.62
N ASP A 161 -10.15 14.98 -4.33
CA ASP A 161 -9.61 16.17 -4.99
C ASP A 161 -9.35 15.91 -6.49
N GLU A 162 -8.80 14.75 -6.84
CA GLU A 162 -8.50 14.39 -8.22
C GLU A 162 -9.78 14.15 -9.05
N LEU A 163 -10.80 13.53 -8.46
CA LEU A 163 -12.09 13.29 -9.12
C LEU A 163 -12.85 14.61 -9.39
N ILE A 164 -12.79 15.59 -8.50
CA ILE A 164 -13.34 16.93 -8.74
C ILE A 164 -12.65 17.59 -9.93
N LYS A 165 -11.32 17.49 -10.05
CA LYS A 165 -10.56 18.01 -11.19
C LYS A 165 -11.02 17.39 -12.53
N SER A 166 -11.45 16.12 -12.49
CA SER A 166 -11.99 15.41 -13.67
C SER A 166 -13.47 15.66 -13.93
N GLY A 167 -14.12 16.52 -13.13
CA GLY A 167 -15.51 16.96 -13.36
C GLY A 167 -16.59 16.10 -12.71
N HIS A 168 -16.23 15.21 -11.78
CA HIS A 168 -17.20 14.42 -11.03
C HIS A 168 -17.83 15.22 -9.88
N GLU A 169 -19.06 14.88 -9.50
CA GLU A 169 -19.71 15.30 -8.27
C GLU A 169 -19.31 14.33 -7.15
N VAL A 170 -18.48 14.77 -6.21
CA VAL A 170 -17.90 13.88 -5.20
C VAL A 170 -18.53 14.09 -3.83
N THR A 171 -18.97 12.98 -3.20
CA THR A 171 -19.32 12.93 -1.78
C THR A 171 -18.33 12.06 -1.05
N LEU A 172 -17.60 12.63 -0.08
CA LEU A 172 -16.65 11.94 0.78
C LEU A 172 -17.33 11.64 2.13
N VAL A 173 -17.38 10.37 2.49
CA VAL A 173 -18.02 9.88 3.73
C VAL A 173 -16.96 9.36 4.67
N GLU A 174 -16.99 9.82 5.93
CA GLU A 174 -16.08 9.41 6.98
C GLU A 174 -16.84 9.05 8.27
N LYS A 175 -16.46 7.93 8.86
CA LYS A 175 -17.06 7.45 10.11
C LYS A 175 -16.61 8.28 11.31
N GLU A 176 -15.37 8.74 11.31
CA GLU A 176 -14.81 9.58 12.36
C GLU A 176 -15.35 11.01 12.28
N SER A 177 -15.09 11.80 13.32
CA SER A 177 -15.62 13.18 13.47
C SER A 177 -15.05 14.18 12.44
N CYS A 178 -13.91 13.88 11.84
CA CYS A 178 -13.25 14.75 10.85
C CYS A 178 -12.47 13.93 9.83
N ILE A 179 -12.13 14.56 8.69
CA ILE A 179 -11.23 13.97 7.70
C ILE A 179 -9.81 13.90 8.27
N LEU A 180 -8.99 12.94 7.77
CA LEU A 180 -7.61 12.73 8.22
C LEU A 180 -7.46 12.55 9.74
N TYR A 181 -8.51 12.07 10.41
CA TYR A 181 -8.64 11.89 11.85
C TYR A 181 -7.43 11.24 12.52
N SER A 182 -6.85 10.23 11.90
CA SER A 182 -5.69 9.49 12.45
C SER A 182 -4.34 10.20 12.33
N ALA A 183 -4.29 11.33 11.63
CA ALA A 183 -3.03 11.99 11.27
C ALA A 183 -2.90 13.43 11.80
N PHE A 184 -4.01 14.12 12.02
CA PHE A 184 -4.03 15.51 12.47
C PHE A 184 -4.92 15.68 13.69
N ASP A 185 -4.57 16.60 14.57
CA ASP A 185 -5.42 17.03 15.69
C ASP A 185 -6.64 17.80 15.18
N ASP A 186 -7.70 17.89 16.02
CA ASP A 186 -9.03 18.36 15.60
C ASP A 186 -9.02 19.75 14.97
N GLU A 187 -8.26 20.69 15.51
CA GLU A 187 -8.20 22.07 14.99
C GLU A 187 -7.56 22.12 13.59
N VAL A 188 -6.55 21.30 13.35
CA VAL A 188 -5.87 21.23 12.04
C VAL A 188 -6.76 20.49 11.06
N ALA A 189 -7.36 19.38 11.48
CA ALA A 189 -8.26 18.56 10.65
C ALA A 189 -9.50 19.38 10.19
N ALA A 190 -10.06 20.20 11.06
CA ALA A 190 -11.17 21.10 10.72
C ALA A 190 -10.79 22.08 9.61
N ARG A 191 -9.65 22.76 9.74
CA ARG A 191 -9.15 23.69 8.70
C ARG A 191 -8.83 23.00 7.38
N ILE A 192 -8.32 21.78 7.43
CA ILE A 192 -8.08 20.98 6.22
C ILE A 192 -9.41 20.63 5.55
N GLY A 193 -10.46 20.30 6.34
CA GLY A 193 -11.79 19.94 5.83
C GLY A 193 -12.51 21.05 5.08
N ASP A 194 -12.22 22.31 5.39
CA ASP A 194 -12.80 23.46 4.68
C ASP A 194 -12.36 23.53 3.22
N ILE A 195 -11.15 23.11 2.89
CA ILE A 195 -10.57 23.27 1.56
C ILE A 195 -11.24 22.40 0.49
N PRO A 196 -11.38 21.06 0.66
CA PRO A 196 -12.10 20.24 -0.31
C PRO A 196 -13.57 20.67 -0.42
N THR A 197 -14.19 21.15 0.68
CA THR A 197 -15.56 21.66 0.66
C THR A 197 -15.70 22.89 -0.24
N VAL A 198 -14.79 23.85 -0.12
CA VAL A 198 -14.75 25.04 -0.99
C VAL A 198 -14.53 24.65 -2.46
N ARG A 199 -13.80 23.56 -2.71
CA ARG A 199 -13.55 23.02 -4.04
C ARG A 199 -14.72 22.20 -4.62
N GLY A 200 -15.79 21.99 -3.85
CA GLY A 200 -16.99 21.33 -4.30
C GLY A 200 -17.15 19.86 -3.87
N VAL A 201 -16.26 19.34 -3.02
CA VAL A 201 -16.44 18.03 -2.38
C VAL A 201 -17.49 18.14 -1.28
N LYS A 202 -18.55 17.36 -1.35
CA LYS A 202 -19.50 17.23 -0.22
C LYS A 202 -18.90 16.28 0.81
N ILE A 203 -18.65 16.76 2.03
CA ILE A 203 -18.09 15.97 3.13
C ILE A 203 -19.18 15.61 4.13
N ILE A 204 -19.26 14.33 4.52
CA ILE A 204 -20.11 13.79 5.57
C ILE A 204 -19.20 13.08 6.57
N THR A 205 -19.11 13.60 7.78
CA THR A 205 -18.34 13.00 8.89
C THR A 205 -19.24 12.47 9.98
N GLY A 206 -18.71 11.67 10.91
CA GLY A 206 -19.48 11.06 12.01
C GLY A 206 -20.50 10.02 11.53
N ASN A 207 -20.35 9.48 10.33
CA ASN A 207 -21.32 8.57 9.74
C ASN A 207 -20.64 7.54 8.83
N GLY A 208 -20.90 6.28 9.08
CA GLY A 208 -20.35 5.17 8.29
C GLY A 208 -21.28 4.73 7.17
N ILE A 209 -20.75 3.85 6.30
CA ILE A 209 -21.55 3.13 5.31
C ILE A 209 -22.17 1.88 5.92
N SER A 210 -23.45 1.59 5.60
CA SER A 210 -24.11 0.33 5.97
C SER A 210 -24.27 -0.65 4.82
N GLU A 211 -24.61 -0.18 3.62
CA GLU A 211 -24.71 -1.03 2.42
C GLU A 211 -24.61 -0.21 1.12
N VAL A 212 -24.24 -0.88 0.04
CA VAL A 212 -24.41 -0.38 -1.33
C VAL A 212 -25.54 -1.14 -1.98
N THR A 213 -26.44 -0.45 -2.67
CA THR A 213 -27.61 -1.05 -3.33
C THR A 213 -27.67 -0.65 -4.80
N GLY A 214 -28.28 -1.53 -5.62
CA GLY A 214 -28.47 -1.32 -7.05
C GLY A 214 -28.87 -2.61 -7.77
N SER A 215 -29.14 -2.52 -9.06
CA SER A 215 -29.48 -3.66 -9.90
C SER A 215 -28.30 -4.01 -10.80
N GLY A 216 -27.42 -4.89 -10.30
CA GLY A 216 -26.18 -5.33 -10.97
C GLY A 216 -25.03 -4.34 -10.84
N LYS A 217 -25.28 -3.05 -10.69
CA LYS A 217 -24.28 -1.99 -10.43
C LYS A 217 -24.70 -1.12 -9.26
N ALA A 218 -23.75 -0.39 -8.66
CA ALA A 218 -24.05 0.56 -7.61
C ALA A 218 -24.95 1.69 -8.11
N GLU A 219 -26.01 1.98 -7.38
CA GLU A 219 -26.94 3.07 -7.63
C GLU A 219 -27.11 3.97 -6.40
N LYS A 220 -26.96 3.40 -5.20
CA LYS A 220 -27.12 4.12 -3.94
C LYS A 220 -26.20 3.57 -2.86
N VAL A 221 -25.79 4.47 -1.97
CA VAL A 221 -25.08 4.17 -0.73
C VAL A 221 -25.98 4.52 0.43
N LYS A 222 -26.25 3.56 1.32
CA LYS A 222 -26.96 3.78 2.57
C LYS A 222 -25.97 3.97 3.70
N LEU A 223 -26.19 5.01 4.51
CA LEU A 223 -25.39 5.36 5.66
C LEU A 223 -25.93 4.72 6.95
N GLU A 224 -25.12 4.66 8.00
CA GLU A 224 -25.49 4.06 9.29
C GLU A 224 -26.65 4.85 9.97
N ASN A 225 -26.76 6.16 9.73
CA ASN A 225 -27.87 6.98 10.23
C ASN A 225 -29.20 6.81 9.47
N GLY A 226 -29.21 6.00 8.40
CA GLY A 226 -30.36 5.73 7.55
C GLY A 226 -30.47 6.60 6.30
N ASP A 227 -29.65 7.63 6.15
CA ASP A 227 -29.60 8.47 4.95
C ASP A 227 -29.14 7.65 3.76
N THR A 228 -29.60 8.07 2.56
CA THR A 228 -29.24 7.43 1.30
C THR A 228 -28.66 8.46 0.33
N LEU A 229 -27.52 8.12 -0.25
CA LEU A 229 -26.83 8.90 -1.28
C LEU A 229 -26.99 8.21 -2.63
N GLU A 230 -27.30 8.95 -3.68
CA GLU A 230 -27.21 8.44 -5.04
C GLU A 230 -25.74 8.34 -5.45
N ALA A 231 -25.39 7.26 -6.15
CA ALA A 231 -24.02 6.97 -6.55
C ALA A 231 -23.99 6.24 -7.90
N ASP A 232 -23.28 6.81 -8.86
CA ASP A 232 -22.97 6.11 -10.11
C ASP A 232 -21.74 5.23 -9.95
N ALA A 233 -20.85 5.57 -9.00
CA ALA A 233 -19.71 4.77 -8.58
C ALA A 233 -19.43 4.95 -7.09
N VAL A 234 -18.87 3.90 -6.46
CA VAL A 234 -18.44 3.90 -5.04
C VAL A 234 -16.98 3.51 -4.97
N ILE A 235 -16.17 4.31 -4.27
CA ILE A 235 -14.75 4.04 -4.05
C ILE A 235 -14.52 3.76 -2.57
N LEU A 236 -14.07 2.55 -2.25
CA LEU A 236 -13.78 2.12 -0.89
C LEU A 236 -12.30 2.40 -0.56
N SER A 237 -12.04 3.45 0.20
CA SER A 237 -10.71 3.81 0.73
C SER A 237 -10.61 3.53 2.24
N MET A 238 -11.07 2.35 2.66
CA MET A 238 -11.23 1.92 4.05
C MET A 238 -9.97 1.27 4.65
N GLY A 239 -8.79 1.70 4.19
CA GLY A 239 -7.50 1.22 4.67
C GLY A 239 -6.94 0.03 3.91
N TYR A 240 -5.79 -0.45 4.39
CA TYR A 240 -5.02 -1.54 3.78
C TYR A 240 -4.72 -2.60 4.82
N ARG A 241 -4.47 -3.82 4.35
CA ARG A 241 -3.98 -4.94 5.16
C ARG A 241 -2.70 -5.52 4.55
N PRO A 242 -1.78 -6.05 5.38
CA PRO A 242 -0.54 -6.64 4.88
C PRO A 242 -0.82 -7.88 4.00
N ASN A 243 0.03 -8.10 2.99
CA ASN A 243 0.06 -9.33 2.19
C ASN A 243 1.01 -10.32 2.86
N SER A 244 0.53 -11.04 3.86
CA SER A 244 1.31 -11.96 4.68
C SER A 244 0.94 -13.42 4.53
N GLU A 245 -0.06 -13.73 3.69
CA GLU A 245 -0.55 -15.11 3.51
C GLU A 245 0.57 -16.04 3.03
N LEU A 246 1.36 -15.61 2.05
CA LEU A 246 2.50 -16.40 1.53
C LEU A 246 3.49 -16.79 2.65
N ALA A 247 3.73 -15.86 3.60
CA ALA A 247 4.58 -16.12 4.75
C ALA A 247 3.89 -17.03 5.78
N ALA A 248 2.61 -16.82 6.05
CA ALA A 248 1.81 -17.65 6.95
C ALA A 248 1.74 -19.10 6.48
N ASP A 249 1.49 -19.32 5.20
CA ASP A 249 1.42 -20.65 4.58
C ASP A 249 2.77 -21.39 4.64
N ALA A 250 3.89 -20.65 4.64
CA ALA A 250 5.22 -21.18 4.85
C ALA A 250 5.58 -21.43 6.34
N GLY A 251 4.64 -21.16 7.27
CA GLY A 251 4.86 -21.28 8.72
C GLY A 251 5.81 -20.21 9.28
N ILE A 252 5.86 -19.04 8.68
CA ILE A 252 6.53 -17.85 9.23
C ILE A 252 5.54 -17.13 10.15
N PHE A 253 6.01 -16.70 11.31
CA PHE A 253 5.15 -16.14 12.34
C PHE A 253 4.54 -14.78 11.92
N ILE A 254 3.21 -14.71 12.00
CA ILE A 254 2.39 -13.53 11.73
C ILE A 254 1.79 -13.06 13.05
N ASP A 255 1.84 -11.76 13.33
CA ASP A 255 1.24 -11.20 14.53
C ASP A 255 -0.31 -11.10 14.44
N GLU A 256 -0.95 -10.72 15.53
CA GLU A 256 -2.41 -10.62 15.64
C GLU A 256 -3.03 -9.61 14.66
N SER A 257 -2.25 -8.62 14.22
CA SER A 257 -2.66 -7.60 13.24
C SER A 257 -2.39 -8.02 11.80
N GLY A 258 -1.84 -9.22 11.58
CA GLY A 258 -1.58 -9.79 10.27
C GLY A 258 -0.21 -9.45 9.69
N PHE A 259 0.70 -8.80 10.45
CA PHE A 259 2.04 -8.46 9.98
C PHE A 259 3.05 -9.58 10.23
N ILE A 260 4.02 -9.73 9.35
CA ILE A 260 5.16 -10.65 9.53
C ILE A 260 6.04 -10.11 10.65
N ALA A 261 6.22 -10.89 11.71
CA ALA A 261 7.03 -10.48 12.85
C ALA A 261 8.53 -10.48 12.51
N VAL A 262 9.20 -9.39 12.88
CA VAL A 262 10.64 -9.19 12.62
C VAL A 262 11.34 -8.58 13.82
N ASP A 263 12.67 -8.80 13.87
CA ASP A 263 13.57 -8.12 14.81
C ASP A 263 14.01 -6.74 14.27
N GLU A 264 14.90 -6.07 14.99
CA GLU A 264 15.44 -4.76 14.63
C GLU A 264 16.36 -4.77 13.39
N TYR A 265 16.75 -5.94 12.91
CA TYR A 265 17.47 -6.16 11.65
C TYR A 265 16.55 -6.62 10.52
N MET A 266 15.22 -6.59 10.74
CA MET A 266 14.19 -7.04 9.81
C MET A 266 14.21 -8.56 9.53
N ARG A 267 14.86 -9.36 10.40
CA ARG A 267 14.87 -10.82 10.31
C ARG A 267 13.59 -11.37 10.96
N THR A 268 13.03 -12.39 10.36
CA THR A 268 12.01 -13.21 11.03
C THR A 268 12.67 -14.10 12.10
N HIS A 269 11.90 -14.96 12.77
CA HIS A 269 12.50 -15.98 13.62
C HIS A 269 13.33 -17.01 12.84
N ASP A 270 13.19 -17.06 11.52
CA ASP A 270 14.07 -17.80 10.63
C ASP A 270 15.21 -16.87 10.17
N LYS A 271 16.44 -17.17 10.56
CA LYS A 271 17.63 -16.33 10.33
C LYS A 271 17.95 -16.05 8.85
N ASP A 272 17.40 -16.84 7.95
CA ASP A 272 17.62 -16.73 6.52
C ASP A 272 16.47 -16.02 5.78
N ILE A 273 15.44 -15.62 6.53
CA ILE A 273 14.23 -14.97 5.99
C ILE A 273 14.03 -13.60 6.64
N PHE A 274 13.91 -12.58 5.82
CA PHE A 274 13.64 -11.18 6.18
C PHE A 274 12.27 -10.76 5.67
N ALA A 275 11.64 -9.79 6.37
CA ALA A 275 10.43 -9.15 5.88
C ALA A 275 10.53 -7.64 6.04
N ILE A 276 10.08 -6.89 5.03
CA ILE A 276 10.20 -5.42 4.94
C ILE A 276 8.98 -4.78 4.27
N GLY A 277 8.79 -3.51 4.50
CA GLY A 277 7.69 -2.74 3.91
C GLY A 277 6.36 -3.07 4.56
N ASP A 278 5.25 -2.81 3.85
CA ASP A 278 3.91 -2.85 4.41
C ASP A 278 3.48 -4.22 4.98
N CYS A 279 4.14 -5.32 4.60
CA CYS A 279 3.84 -6.64 5.14
C CYS A 279 4.54 -6.93 6.47
N ALA A 280 5.59 -6.18 6.83
CA ALA A 280 6.38 -6.41 8.04
C ALA A 280 5.87 -5.62 9.24
N GLN A 281 6.00 -6.19 10.43
CA GLN A 281 5.65 -5.55 11.69
C GLN A 281 6.52 -4.33 11.96
N LYS A 282 5.92 -3.28 12.50
CA LYS A 282 6.59 -2.04 12.86
C LYS A 282 6.30 -1.62 14.28
N ARG A 283 7.22 -0.83 14.83
CA ARG A 283 7.05 -0.14 16.12
C ARG A 283 7.15 1.36 15.90
N ASP A 284 6.32 2.09 16.61
CA ASP A 284 6.47 3.54 16.72
C ASP A 284 7.75 3.88 17.48
N PHE A 285 8.52 4.84 16.99
CA PHE A 285 9.81 5.21 17.56
C PHE A 285 9.66 5.80 18.98
N VAL A 286 8.61 6.57 19.24
CA VAL A 286 8.41 7.27 20.51
C VAL A 286 7.78 6.34 21.54
N THR A 287 6.64 5.73 21.21
CA THR A 287 5.85 4.92 22.15
C THR A 287 6.33 3.49 22.29
N ARG A 288 7.14 3.01 21.33
CA ARG A 288 7.58 1.62 21.20
C ARG A 288 6.46 0.60 20.99
N LYS A 289 5.24 1.04 20.86
CA LYS A 289 4.08 0.19 20.55
C LYS A 289 4.10 -0.27 19.09
N ARG A 290 3.46 -1.39 18.82
CA ARG A 290 3.22 -1.85 17.44
C ARG A 290 2.24 -0.90 16.75
N VAL A 291 2.54 -0.55 15.51
CA VAL A 291 1.73 0.38 14.71
C VAL A 291 1.52 -0.14 13.29
N PRO A 292 0.34 0.05 12.70
CA PRO A 292 0.03 -0.40 11.34
C PRO A 292 0.52 0.61 10.28
N THR A 293 1.65 1.27 10.51
CA THR A 293 2.19 2.28 9.59
C THR A 293 2.65 1.66 8.28
N MET A 294 2.11 2.13 7.17
CA MET A 294 2.43 1.67 5.81
C MET A 294 2.92 2.86 4.98
N LEU A 295 4.19 3.22 5.13
CA LEU A 295 4.84 4.37 4.48
C LEU A 295 6.04 3.92 3.64
N ALA A 296 6.18 4.48 2.44
CA ALA A 296 7.31 4.18 1.55
C ALA A 296 8.65 4.58 2.17
N SER A 297 8.71 5.68 2.91
CA SER A 297 9.91 6.13 3.63
C SER A 297 10.37 5.12 4.68
N THR A 298 9.44 4.60 5.48
CA THR A 298 9.67 3.54 6.45
C THR A 298 10.13 2.26 5.75
N ALA A 299 9.43 1.83 4.71
CA ALA A 299 9.77 0.65 3.92
C ALA A 299 11.19 0.72 3.33
N CYS A 300 11.60 1.90 2.84
CA CYS A 300 12.96 2.12 2.36
C CYS A 300 14.01 2.10 3.47
N ALA A 301 13.69 2.58 4.68
CA ALA A 301 14.60 2.51 5.83
C ALA A 301 14.82 1.06 6.28
N GLU A 302 13.75 0.28 6.40
CA GLU A 302 13.79 -1.17 6.68
C GLU A 302 14.60 -1.93 5.63
N ALA A 303 14.35 -1.64 4.36
CA ALA A 303 15.02 -2.27 3.23
C ALA A 303 16.54 -2.07 3.24
N ARG A 304 17.01 -0.87 3.64
CA ARG A 304 18.45 -0.60 3.80
C ARG A 304 19.04 -1.41 4.95
N VAL A 305 18.37 -1.48 6.09
CA VAL A 305 18.82 -2.27 7.24
C VAL A 305 18.92 -3.75 6.87
N ALA A 306 17.87 -4.31 6.27
CA ALA A 306 17.87 -5.71 5.81
C ALA A 306 18.97 -5.96 4.78
N GLY A 307 19.04 -5.15 3.71
CA GLY A 307 19.99 -5.34 2.62
C GLY A 307 21.46 -5.32 3.06
N MET A 308 21.80 -4.47 4.03
CA MET A 308 23.16 -4.41 4.58
C MET A 308 23.54 -5.61 5.44
N ASN A 309 22.56 -6.34 6.01
CA ASN A 309 22.78 -7.37 7.03
C ASN A 309 22.29 -8.77 6.62
N LEU A 310 22.16 -9.06 5.33
CA LEU A 310 21.60 -10.33 4.82
C LEU A 310 22.38 -11.58 5.25
N PHE A 311 23.72 -11.56 5.19
CA PHE A 311 24.54 -12.73 5.47
C PHE A 311 25.15 -12.70 6.86
N ASN A 312 25.50 -11.52 7.37
CA ASN A 312 25.97 -11.29 8.74
C ASN A 312 25.60 -9.86 9.15
N ILE A 313 25.81 -9.52 10.41
CA ILE A 313 25.68 -8.12 10.85
C ILE A 313 26.89 -7.35 10.33
N HIS A 314 26.74 -6.80 9.13
CA HIS A 314 27.77 -6.01 8.46
C HIS A 314 27.77 -4.55 8.93
N VAL A 315 26.59 -4.01 9.22
CA VAL A 315 26.40 -2.65 9.74
C VAL A 315 25.56 -2.74 11.02
N VAL A 316 26.13 -2.29 12.13
CA VAL A 316 25.44 -2.21 13.43
C VAL A 316 24.46 -1.01 13.41
N LYS A 317 23.54 -1.04 12.46
CA LYS A 317 22.45 -0.08 12.34
C LYS A 317 21.14 -0.87 12.34
N THR A 318 20.34 -0.63 13.36
CA THR A 318 19.05 -1.27 13.53
C THR A 318 17.94 -0.36 13.02
N PHE A 319 16.78 -0.96 12.73
CA PHE A 319 15.55 -0.22 12.54
C PHE A 319 14.91 0.03 13.91
N SER A 320 15.13 1.22 14.45
CA SER A 320 14.71 1.57 15.81
C SER A 320 13.21 1.92 15.94
N GLY A 321 12.44 1.75 14.88
CA GLY A 321 11.04 2.12 14.80
C GLY A 321 10.79 3.23 13.79
N THR A 322 9.52 3.54 13.54
CA THR A 322 9.09 4.57 12.59
C THR A 322 8.49 5.76 13.32
N ILE A 323 8.72 6.95 12.79
CA ILE A 323 7.92 8.13 13.11
C ILE A 323 6.92 8.27 11.95
N GLY A 324 5.62 8.33 12.25
CA GLY A 324 4.61 8.60 11.25
C GLY A 324 4.84 9.99 10.66
N ILE A 325 5.28 10.05 9.40
CA ILE A 325 5.46 11.32 8.66
C ILE A 325 4.54 11.23 7.45
N TYR A 326 3.56 12.11 7.44
CA TYR A 326 2.56 12.16 6.38
C TYR A 326 2.54 13.55 5.76
N SER A 327 2.35 13.60 4.45
CA SER A 327 2.13 14.83 3.71
C SER A 327 1.16 14.58 2.57
N THR A 328 0.31 15.55 2.30
CA THR A 328 -0.61 15.57 1.18
C THR A 328 -0.81 16.98 0.67
N ALA A 329 -1.36 17.12 -0.52
CA ALA A 329 -1.79 18.39 -1.09
C ALA A 329 -3.26 18.29 -1.52
N ILE A 330 -4.03 19.34 -1.25
CA ILE A 330 -5.42 19.50 -1.68
C ILE A 330 -5.51 20.84 -2.39
N GLY A 331 -5.76 20.81 -3.68
CA GLY A 331 -5.64 22.01 -4.51
C GLY A 331 -4.22 22.57 -4.46
N GLU A 332 -4.09 23.82 -4.03
CA GLU A 332 -2.79 24.54 -3.91
C GLU A 332 -2.18 24.46 -2.50
N TYR A 333 -2.85 23.81 -1.55
CA TYR A 333 -2.42 23.76 -0.16
C TYR A 333 -1.72 22.45 0.16
N GLY A 334 -0.50 22.54 0.71
CA GLY A 334 0.26 21.42 1.24
C GLY A 334 0.07 21.27 2.74
N PHE A 335 -0.12 20.03 3.20
CA PHE A 335 -0.26 19.67 4.61
C PHE A 335 0.75 18.61 4.98
N GLY A 336 1.31 18.71 6.18
CA GLY A 336 2.21 17.70 6.68
C GLY A 336 2.12 17.57 8.20
N THR A 337 2.40 16.36 8.67
CA THR A 337 2.49 16.04 10.09
C THR A 337 3.62 15.06 10.33
N ALA A 338 4.19 15.09 11.52
CA ALA A 338 5.21 14.15 11.95
C ALA A 338 5.04 13.82 13.43
N GLY A 339 5.05 12.55 13.77
CA GLY A 339 4.96 12.06 15.15
C GLY A 339 3.55 11.72 15.58
N LEU A 340 3.23 12.02 16.82
CA LEU A 340 1.97 11.68 17.48
C LEU A 340 1.00 12.86 17.44
N THR A 341 -0.29 12.57 17.41
CA THR A 341 -1.36 13.53 17.69
C THR A 341 -1.59 13.62 19.20
N GLU A 342 -2.33 14.60 19.64
CA GLU A 342 -2.76 14.73 21.06
C GLU A 342 -3.78 13.65 21.46
N ARG A 343 -4.40 13.00 20.48
CA ARG A 343 -5.37 11.88 20.68
C ARG A 343 -4.69 10.57 21.00
#